data_b9a05a0b043988b9cf86fed9adc6c3b7
#
_entry.id   b9a05a0b043988b9cf86fed9adc6c3b7
#
_cell.length_a   1.000
_cell.length_b   1.000
_cell.length_c   1.000
_cell.angle_alpha   90.00
_cell.angle_beta   90.00
_cell.angle_gamma   90.00
#
_symmetry.space_group_name_H-M   'P 1'
#
loop_
_entity.id
_entity.type
_entity.pdbx_description
1 polymer ?
#
loop_
_entity_poly.entity_id
_entity_poly.type
_entity_poly.pdbx_seq_one_letter_code
_entity_poly.pdbx_strand_id
1 'polypeptide(L)'
;NETEVPTLQTASTYQRGAYDKYMYNLKTHELVNIAPVEANLNLPYRELGYVNYLIYTVDAPYLKEKEWREKIPFDVYAVDIHTGQSKLIGKEYREQPKWSPSGEYVMMYDPHAKNWNKFDAKTGVVRNVSADIPYPVYDEIYDKPAPAPAYGIAGWTADGRYVFVRDAYDWWKIALDGTEKTICLTRGYGRKNQISYRILYSNMDKEVFAANEKVYVQGIHMKDMSQSICLIDMKGNISTLMHGEYGYNIKAFSNNRKYCLLARQNVSTFPDLYHSTSTFTDIKRVTDANPQQKKYLWGSVKLVEWKNY
;
A
#
# COMPACT_ATOMS: atom_id res chain seq x y z
N ASN A 1 -30.59 22.77 -6.09
CA ASN A 1 -29.23 22.34 -6.41
C ASN A 1 -29.19 20.80 -6.44
N GLU A 2 -29.06 20.23 -7.63
CA GLU A 2 -29.05 18.77 -7.84
C GLU A 2 -27.80 18.08 -7.25
N THR A 3 -26.87 18.82 -6.68
CA THR A 3 -25.68 18.31 -5.97
C THR A 3 -25.91 18.04 -4.49
N GLU A 4 -27.03 18.49 -3.95
CA GLU A 4 -27.41 18.30 -2.56
C GLU A 4 -28.32 17.09 -2.45
N VAL A 5 -27.77 15.91 -2.52
CA VAL A 5 -28.47 14.66 -2.28
C VAL A 5 -28.04 14.13 -0.92
N PRO A 6 -28.81 13.34 -0.30
CA PRO A 6 -29.24 13.15 1.10
C PRO A 6 -28.22 13.17 2.20
N THR A 7 -26.99 13.56 1.98
CA THR A 7 -25.98 13.79 3.02
C THR A 7 -25.81 15.24 3.43
N LEU A 8 -26.85 16.04 3.31
CA LEU A 8 -26.88 17.41 3.85
C LEU A 8 -26.31 17.51 5.28
N GLN A 9 -26.48 16.48 6.08
CA GLN A 9 -25.93 16.44 7.45
C GLN A 9 -24.43 16.19 7.51
N THR A 10 -23.85 15.49 6.53
CA THR A 10 -22.40 15.24 6.47
C THR A 10 -21.65 16.26 5.62
N ALA A 11 -22.29 16.84 4.62
CA ALA A 11 -21.69 17.88 3.78
C ALA A 11 -21.49 19.21 4.54
N SER A 12 -22.35 19.51 5.53
CA SER A 12 -22.22 20.72 6.34
C SER A 12 -21.05 20.71 7.33
N THR A 13 -20.49 19.52 7.64
CA THR A 13 -19.44 19.40 8.65
C THR A 13 -18.02 19.45 8.09
N TYR A 14 -17.84 19.33 6.77
CA TYR A 14 -16.54 19.38 6.09
C TYR A 14 -16.56 20.34 4.89
N GLN A 15 -16.62 21.62 5.17
CA GLN A 15 -16.09 22.59 4.21
C GLN A 15 -14.56 22.41 4.24
N ARG A 16 -14.01 21.64 3.31
CA ARG A 16 -12.59 21.74 2.96
C ARG A 16 -12.37 23.18 2.55
N GLY A 17 -11.48 23.87 3.24
CA GLY A 17 -11.06 25.21 2.82
C GLY A 17 -10.57 25.10 1.37
N ALA A 18 -11.34 25.69 0.48
CA ALA A 18 -11.02 25.68 -0.94
C ALA A 18 -10.05 26.83 -1.19
N TYR A 19 -8.80 26.48 -1.48
CA TYR A 19 -7.74 27.45 -1.74
C TYR A 19 -7.14 27.19 -3.13
N ASP A 20 -6.84 28.26 -3.82
CA ASP A 20 -6.01 28.19 -5.01
C ASP A 20 -4.61 27.75 -4.68
N LYS A 21 -3.99 26.99 -5.56
CA LYS A 21 -2.64 26.44 -5.40
C LYS A 21 -1.72 27.05 -6.43
N TYR A 22 -0.68 27.71 -5.97
CA TYR A 22 0.28 28.39 -6.80
C TYR A 22 1.69 27.88 -6.57
N MET A 23 2.47 27.83 -7.63
CA MET A 23 3.91 27.73 -7.61
C MET A 23 4.50 29.14 -7.73
N TYR A 24 5.39 29.51 -6.81
CA TYR A 24 6.11 30.78 -6.88
C TYR A 24 7.57 30.55 -7.26
N ASN A 25 7.98 31.14 -8.36
CA ASN A 25 9.36 31.07 -8.82
C ASN A 25 10.20 32.14 -8.10
N LEU A 26 11.12 31.73 -7.25
CA LEU A 26 11.98 32.65 -6.47
C LEU A 26 12.94 33.49 -7.32
N LYS A 27 13.22 33.09 -8.57
CA LYS A 27 14.13 33.82 -9.46
C LYS A 27 13.39 34.80 -10.35
N THR A 28 12.27 34.41 -10.95
CA THR A 28 11.49 35.26 -11.86
C THR A 28 10.41 36.06 -11.15
N HIS A 29 10.10 35.72 -9.87
CA HIS A 29 9.00 36.30 -9.09
C HIS A 29 7.62 36.09 -9.72
N GLU A 30 7.46 35.06 -10.55
CA GLU A 30 6.19 34.71 -11.18
C GLU A 30 5.40 33.73 -10.33
N LEU A 31 4.08 33.90 -10.33
CA LEU A 31 3.10 32.99 -9.76
C LEU A 31 2.42 32.20 -10.87
N VAL A 32 2.45 30.89 -10.78
CA VAL A 32 1.76 29.99 -11.71
C VAL A 32 0.69 29.21 -10.93
N ASN A 33 -0.57 29.31 -11.37
CA ASN A 33 -1.63 28.46 -10.80
C ASN A 33 -1.43 27.01 -11.25
N ILE A 34 -1.23 26.10 -10.29
CA ILE A 34 -0.89 24.70 -10.55
C ILE A 34 -2.01 23.70 -10.29
N ALA A 35 -3.13 24.14 -9.71
CA ALA A 35 -4.28 23.27 -9.51
C ALA A 35 -5.55 24.09 -9.20
N PRO A 36 -6.72 23.66 -9.70
CA PRO A 36 -7.98 24.30 -9.35
C PRO A 36 -8.34 24.16 -7.88
N VAL A 37 -9.28 24.97 -7.42
CA VAL A 37 -9.68 25.08 -6.01
C VAL A 37 -10.12 23.73 -5.45
N GLU A 38 -10.90 22.95 -6.20
CA GLU A 38 -11.42 21.62 -5.82
C GLU A 38 -10.38 20.50 -5.86
N ALA A 39 -9.21 20.75 -6.44
CA ALA A 39 -8.18 19.72 -6.60
C ALA A 39 -7.46 19.42 -5.28
N ASN A 40 -7.09 18.17 -5.11
CA ASN A 40 -6.18 17.72 -4.05
C ASN A 40 -4.78 17.58 -4.65
N LEU A 41 -3.89 18.52 -4.34
CA LEU A 41 -2.49 18.46 -4.76
C LEU A 41 -1.80 17.28 -4.05
N ASN A 42 -1.21 16.40 -4.82
CA ASN A 42 -0.48 15.24 -4.32
C ASN A 42 1.03 15.55 -4.39
N LEU A 43 1.61 15.80 -3.24
CA LEU A 43 3.03 16.12 -3.10
C LEU A 43 3.81 14.94 -2.52
N PRO A 44 5.08 14.78 -2.85
CA PRO A 44 5.92 13.79 -2.21
C PRO A 44 6.07 14.10 -0.72
N TYR A 45 6.10 13.05 0.08
CA TYR A 45 6.27 13.15 1.54
C TYR A 45 7.67 13.67 1.95
N ARG A 46 8.65 13.53 1.07
CA ARG A 46 10.03 14.01 1.25
C ARG A 46 10.32 15.14 0.29
N GLU A 47 11.57 15.57 0.24
CA GLU A 47 11.99 16.61 -0.69
C GLU A 47 11.63 16.26 -2.14
N LEU A 48 11.10 17.26 -2.85
CA LEU A 48 10.91 17.17 -4.28
C LEU A 48 12.31 17.10 -4.93
N GLY A 49 12.53 16.11 -5.76
CA GLY A 49 13.60 16.13 -6.73
C GLY A 49 13.39 17.28 -7.73
N TYR A 50 14.31 17.43 -8.67
CA TYR A 50 14.12 18.36 -9.78
C TYR A 50 13.05 17.81 -10.71
N VAL A 51 11.85 18.42 -10.69
CA VAL A 51 10.68 18.00 -11.47
C VAL A 51 10.13 19.15 -12.31
N ASN A 52 9.55 18.82 -13.45
CA ASN A 52 8.83 19.79 -14.29
C ASN A 52 7.30 19.65 -14.12
N TYR A 53 6.84 18.53 -13.56
CA TYR A 53 5.42 18.24 -13.39
C TYR A 53 5.13 17.82 -11.97
N LEU A 54 3.97 18.28 -11.48
CA LEU A 54 3.31 17.77 -10.29
C LEU A 54 2.04 17.04 -10.67
N ILE A 55 1.43 16.37 -9.72
CA ILE A 55 0.12 15.74 -9.91
C ILE A 55 -0.89 16.26 -8.90
N TYR A 56 -2.14 16.33 -9.32
CA TYR A 56 -3.28 16.56 -8.44
C TYR A 56 -4.44 15.63 -8.81
N THR A 57 -5.36 15.44 -7.88
CA THR A 57 -6.55 14.62 -8.06
C THR A 57 -7.80 15.44 -7.91
N VAL A 58 -8.86 15.09 -8.67
CA VAL A 58 -10.17 15.74 -8.62
C VAL A 58 -11.23 14.66 -8.45
N ASP A 59 -11.98 14.70 -7.36
CA ASP A 59 -13.09 13.79 -7.05
C ASP A 59 -14.47 14.43 -7.32
N ALA A 60 -14.51 15.74 -7.58
CA ALA A 60 -15.75 16.51 -7.79
C ALA A 60 -16.73 15.89 -8.79
N PRO A 61 -16.31 15.29 -9.94
CA PRO A 61 -17.24 14.67 -10.87
C PRO A 61 -18.02 13.49 -10.29
N TYR A 62 -17.49 12.85 -9.23
CA TYR A 62 -17.98 11.59 -8.64
C TYR A 62 -18.65 11.75 -7.29
N LEU A 63 -18.70 12.95 -6.72
CA LEU A 63 -19.25 13.18 -5.37
C LEU A 63 -20.71 12.76 -5.22
N LYS A 64 -21.50 12.80 -6.28
CA LYS A 64 -22.89 12.32 -6.29
C LYS A 64 -23.02 10.83 -5.99
N GLU A 65 -21.95 10.06 -6.20
CA GLU A 65 -21.93 8.61 -6.02
C GLU A 65 -21.49 8.17 -4.61
N LYS A 66 -21.22 9.13 -3.73
CA LYS A 66 -20.70 8.90 -2.38
C LYS A 66 -21.55 7.96 -1.52
N GLU A 67 -22.88 7.98 -1.73
CA GLU A 67 -23.80 7.21 -0.92
C GLU A 67 -23.80 5.70 -1.21
N TRP A 68 -23.42 5.31 -2.42
CA TRP A 68 -23.49 3.91 -2.87
C TRP A 68 -22.15 3.33 -3.32
N ARG A 69 -21.09 4.14 -3.35
CA ARG A 69 -19.74 3.63 -3.64
C ARG A 69 -18.90 3.55 -2.38
N GLU A 70 -18.26 2.42 -2.16
CA GLU A 70 -17.34 2.22 -1.03
C GLU A 70 -16.18 3.22 -1.04
N LYS A 71 -15.67 3.56 -2.23
CA LYS A 71 -14.64 4.59 -2.45
C LYS A 71 -15.04 5.48 -3.59
N ILE A 72 -15.03 6.78 -3.37
CA ILE A 72 -15.23 7.76 -4.42
C ILE A 72 -13.99 7.73 -5.33
N PRO A 73 -14.18 7.54 -6.64
CA PRO A 73 -13.08 7.66 -7.58
C PRO A 73 -12.66 9.12 -7.75
N PHE A 74 -11.50 9.30 -8.35
CA PHE A 74 -10.98 10.61 -8.73
C PHE A 74 -10.23 10.53 -10.05
N ASP A 75 -10.18 11.65 -10.74
CA ASP A 75 -9.34 11.82 -11.91
C ASP A 75 -7.95 12.32 -11.48
N VAL A 76 -6.92 11.90 -12.19
CA VAL A 76 -5.53 12.27 -11.94
C VAL A 76 -5.03 13.16 -13.07
N TYR A 77 -4.52 14.32 -12.73
CA TYR A 77 -3.96 15.28 -13.65
C TYR A 77 -2.46 15.50 -13.38
N ALA A 78 -1.70 15.62 -14.45
CA ALA A 78 -0.35 16.18 -14.40
C ALA A 78 -0.40 17.66 -14.75
N VAL A 79 0.31 18.48 -14.00
CA VAL A 79 0.43 19.93 -14.25
C VAL A 79 1.89 20.30 -14.45
N ASP A 80 2.17 21.04 -15.50
CA ASP A 80 3.46 21.67 -15.76
C ASP A 80 3.64 22.84 -14.78
N ILE A 81 4.68 22.77 -13.94
CA ILE A 81 4.91 23.78 -12.91
C ILE A 81 5.34 25.15 -13.41
N HIS A 82 5.76 25.23 -14.68
CA HIS A 82 6.22 26.47 -15.30
C HIS A 82 5.10 27.21 -16.02
N THR A 83 4.14 26.45 -16.58
CA THR A 83 3.06 27.02 -17.40
C THR A 83 1.68 26.92 -16.75
N GLY A 84 1.50 26.06 -15.76
CA GLY A 84 0.20 25.75 -15.17
C GLY A 84 -0.70 24.89 -16.07
N GLN A 85 -0.23 24.47 -17.23
CA GLN A 85 -1.01 23.63 -18.15
C GLN A 85 -1.18 22.23 -17.55
N SER A 86 -2.43 21.79 -17.47
CA SER A 86 -2.80 20.50 -16.89
C SER A 86 -3.26 19.52 -17.97
N LYS A 87 -2.90 18.25 -17.78
CA LYS A 87 -3.29 17.13 -18.64
C LYS A 87 -3.88 16.00 -17.81
N LEU A 88 -5.03 15.48 -18.20
CA LEU A 88 -5.59 14.25 -17.62
C LEU A 88 -4.68 13.08 -17.93
N ILE A 89 -4.22 12.35 -16.90
CA ILE A 89 -3.33 11.19 -17.01
C ILE A 89 -3.92 9.90 -16.43
N GLY A 90 -5.03 9.99 -15.69
CA GLY A 90 -5.78 8.84 -15.17
C GLY A 90 -7.21 9.22 -14.87
N LYS A 91 -8.15 8.31 -15.16
CA LYS A 91 -9.58 8.53 -14.94
C LYS A 91 -10.16 7.48 -14.02
N GLU A 92 -11.03 7.90 -13.10
CA GLU A 92 -11.72 7.02 -12.15
C GLU A 92 -10.77 6.15 -11.30
N TYR A 93 -9.61 6.67 -10.94
CA TYR A 93 -8.69 6.00 -10.03
C TYR A 93 -9.29 5.94 -8.62
N ARG A 94 -8.92 4.92 -7.85
CA ARG A 94 -9.45 4.68 -6.50
C ARG A 94 -8.36 4.52 -5.44
N GLU A 95 -7.11 4.42 -5.87
CA GLU A 95 -5.94 4.35 -5.01
C GLU A 95 -5.08 5.58 -5.22
N GLN A 96 -4.69 6.22 -4.12
CA GLN A 96 -3.89 7.44 -4.17
C GLN A 96 -2.56 7.19 -4.86
N PRO A 97 -2.15 8.08 -5.78
CA PRO A 97 -0.83 8.05 -6.37
C PRO A 97 0.27 8.10 -5.30
N LYS A 98 1.32 7.33 -5.49
CA LYS A 98 2.45 7.23 -4.55
C LYS A 98 3.73 7.69 -5.19
N TRP A 99 4.34 8.73 -4.62
CA TRP A 99 5.65 9.22 -5.04
C TRP A 99 6.77 8.26 -4.66
N SER A 100 7.75 8.14 -5.55
CA SER A 100 9.02 7.49 -5.22
C SER A 100 9.77 8.30 -4.15
N PRO A 101 10.65 7.68 -3.36
CA PRO A 101 11.49 8.39 -2.39
C PRO A 101 12.39 9.47 -3.01
N SER A 102 12.76 9.32 -4.29
CA SER A 102 13.52 10.32 -5.04
C SER A 102 12.69 11.53 -5.47
N GLY A 103 11.36 11.46 -5.38
CA GLY A 103 10.46 12.50 -5.88
C GLY A 103 10.44 12.65 -7.40
N GLU A 104 10.99 11.68 -8.16
CA GLU A 104 11.08 11.75 -9.62
C GLU A 104 9.95 10.97 -10.31
N TYR A 105 9.40 9.96 -9.65
CA TYR A 105 8.37 9.07 -10.20
C TYR A 105 7.15 9.00 -9.31
N VAL A 106 6.00 8.79 -9.93
CA VAL A 106 4.74 8.50 -9.23
C VAL A 106 4.18 7.19 -9.73
N MET A 107 3.89 6.28 -8.81
CA MET A 107 3.18 5.04 -9.10
C MET A 107 1.68 5.23 -8.95
N MET A 108 0.95 4.77 -9.95
CA MET A 108 -0.51 4.86 -10.02
C MET A 108 -1.08 3.51 -10.46
N TYR A 109 -2.05 2.99 -9.72
CA TYR A 109 -2.76 1.78 -10.13
C TYR A 109 -3.99 2.16 -10.95
N ASP A 110 -4.06 1.69 -12.18
CA ASP A 110 -5.21 1.83 -13.06
C ASP A 110 -6.21 0.69 -12.79
N PRO A 111 -7.38 0.98 -12.21
CA PRO A 111 -8.35 -0.06 -11.85
C PRO A 111 -9.07 -0.64 -13.06
N HIS A 112 -9.09 0.04 -14.22
CA HIS A 112 -9.74 -0.42 -15.45
C HIS A 112 -8.78 -1.29 -16.26
N ALA A 113 -7.55 -0.81 -16.47
CA ALA A 113 -6.50 -1.57 -17.15
C ALA A 113 -5.87 -2.64 -16.23
N LYS A 114 -6.14 -2.60 -14.93
CA LYS A 114 -5.66 -3.55 -13.91
C LYS A 114 -4.13 -3.68 -13.90
N ASN A 115 -3.45 -2.55 -14.00
CA ASN A 115 -1.99 -2.50 -14.07
C ASN A 115 -1.42 -1.33 -13.26
N TRP A 116 -0.11 -1.39 -13.02
CA TRP A 116 0.65 -0.29 -12.44
C TRP A 116 1.26 0.58 -13.53
N ASN A 117 0.95 1.86 -13.48
CA ASN A 117 1.54 2.89 -14.29
C ASN A 117 2.55 3.70 -13.48
N LYS A 118 3.66 4.06 -14.11
CA LYS A 118 4.63 5.03 -13.62
C LYS A 118 4.42 6.34 -14.38
N PHE A 119 4.28 7.42 -13.66
CA PHE A 119 4.40 8.78 -14.19
C PHE A 119 5.81 9.30 -13.90
N ASP A 120 6.46 9.84 -14.90
CA ASP A 120 7.78 10.46 -14.80
C ASP A 120 7.60 11.98 -14.64
N ALA A 121 7.96 12.51 -13.49
CA ALA A 121 7.73 13.92 -13.15
C ALA A 121 8.70 14.90 -13.85
N LYS A 122 9.75 14.41 -14.52
CA LYS A 122 10.63 15.24 -15.35
C LYS A 122 10.07 15.39 -16.77
N THR A 123 9.52 14.32 -17.33
CA THR A 123 9.12 14.26 -18.74
C THR A 123 7.61 14.35 -18.96
N GLY A 124 6.79 14.18 -17.90
CA GLY A 124 5.33 14.14 -18.00
C GLY A 124 4.77 12.88 -18.66
N VAL A 125 5.59 11.82 -18.80
CA VAL A 125 5.22 10.59 -19.51
C VAL A 125 4.67 9.54 -18.54
N VAL A 126 3.55 8.93 -18.91
CA VAL A 126 2.98 7.74 -18.23
C VAL A 126 3.38 6.48 -18.98
N ARG A 127 3.81 5.45 -18.25
CA ARG A 127 4.12 4.13 -18.81
C ARG A 127 3.62 3.01 -17.91
N ASN A 128 3.03 1.96 -18.50
CA ASN A 128 2.76 0.70 -17.80
C ASN A 128 4.10 0.04 -17.44
N VAL A 129 4.31 -0.25 -16.16
CA VAL A 129 5.52 -0.87 -15.63
C VAL A 129 5.30 -2.28 -15.11
N SER A 130 4.07 -2.75 -15.05
CA SER A 130 3.71 -4.11 -14.63
C SER A 130 3.41 -5.07 -15.79
N ALA A 131 3.60 -4.63 -17.05
CA ALA A 131 3.29 -5.44 -18.23
C ALA A 131 4.07 -6.78 -18.30
N ASP A 132 5.29 -6.80 -17.75
CA ASP A 132 6.13 -8.01 -17.73
C ASP A 132 5.82 -8.96 -16.58
N ILE A 133 4.91 -8.61 -15.68
CA ILE A 133 4.48 -9.48 -14.59
C ILE A 133 3.46 -10.48 -15.14
N PRO A 134 3.73 -11.81 -15.11
CA PRO A 134 2.85 -12.81 -15.71
C PRO A 134 1.62 -13.13 -14.86
N TYR A 135 1.46 -12.50 -13.73
CA TYR A 135 0.37 -12.72 -12.79
C TYR A 135 -0.38 -11.43 -12.50
N PRO A 136 -1.69 -11.50 -12.15
CA PRO A 136 -2.48 -10.35 -11.75
C PRO A 136 -1.84 -9.60 -10.56
N VAL A 137 -1.71 -8.28 -10.70
CA VAL A 137 -1.26 -7.38 -9.61
C VAL A 137 -2.42 -6.81 -8.82
N TYR A 138 -3.62 -7.29 -9.09
CA TYR A 138 -4.89 -6.93 -8.45
C TYR A 138 -5.51 -8.12 -7.73
N ASP A 139 -6.43 -7.87 -6.81
CA ASP A 139 -7.12 -8.90 -6.05
C ASP A 139 -7.97 -9.79 -6.97
N GLU A 140 -7.47 -11.01 -7.22
CA GLU A 140 -8.05 -11.99 -8.15
C GLU A 140 -9.38 -12.57 -7.64
N ILE A 141 -9.61 -12.51 -6.32
CA ILE A 141 -10.80 -13.06 -5.66
C ILE A 141 -11.77 -11.98 -5.20
N TYR A 142 -11.59 -10.75 -5.68
CA TYR A 142 -12.43 -9.62 -5.32
C TYR A 142 -13.84 -9.80 -5.89
N ASP A 143 -14.84 -9.97 -5.00
CA ASP A 143 -16.22 -10.34 -5.32
C ASP A 143 -17.23 -9.17 -5.16
N LYS A 144 -16.74 -7.94 -4.95
CA LYS A 144 -17.60 -6.77 -4.83
C LYS A 144 -17.92 -6.16 -6.20
N PRO A 145 -19.07 -5.46 -6.36
CA PRO A 145 -19.47 -4.80 -7.60
C PRO A 145 -18.66 -3.50 -7.83
N ALA A 146 -17.36 -3.61 -7.85
CA ALA A 146 -16.40 -2.52 -8.05
C ALA A 146 -15.12 -3.06 -8.72
N PRO A 147 -14.32 -2.21 -9.39
CA PRO A 147 -13.01 -2.62 -9.88
C PRO A 147 -12.13 -3.17 -8.76
N ALA A 148 -11.48 -4.31 -9.03
CA ALA A 148 -10.59 -4.96 -8.07
C ALA A 148 -9.43 -4.05 -7.68
N PRO A 149 -9.11 -3.89 -6.38
CA PRO A 149 -7.97 -3.12 -5.92
C PRO A 149 -6.66 -3.85 -6.24
N ALA A 150 -5.55 -3.11 -6.25
CA ALA A 150 -4.23 -3.71 -6.35
C ALA A 150 -3.85 -4.45 -5.06
N TYR A 151 -2.99 -5.46 -5.16
CA TYR A 151 -2.32 -6.01 -3.97
C TYR A 151 -1.36 -5.00 -3.32
N GLY A 152 -0.95 -3.98 -4.08
CA GLY A 152 -0.25 -2.80 -3.59
C GLY A 152 1.26 -2.84 -3.77
N ILE A 153 1.88 -1.75 -3.35
CA ILE A 153 3.33 -1.58 -3.32
C ILE A 153 3.83 -2.06 -1.96
N ALA A 154 4.84 -2.94 -1.97
CA ALA A 154 5.52 -3.38 -0.77
C ALA A 154 6.54 -2.35 -0.27
N GLY A 155 7.11 -1.56 -1.16
CA GLY A 155 8.06 -0.51 -0.80
C GLY A 155 8.99 -0.15 -1.95
N TRP A 156 10.07 0.56 -1.62
CA TRP A 156 11.03 1.14 -2.56
C TRP A 156 12.44 0.87 -2.08
N THR A 157 13.40 0.93 -2.99
CA THR A 157 14.80 1.01 -2.59
C THR A 157 15.15 2.43 -2.12
N ALA A 158 16.15 2.54 -1.24
CA ALA A 158 16.54 3.82 -0.64
C ALA A 158 17.03 4.86 -1.66
N ASP A 159 17.58 4.41 -2.79
CA ASP A 159 17.99 5.25 -3.92
C ASP A 159 16.80 5.66 -4.82
N GLY A 160 15.59 5.17 -4.55
CA GLY A 160 14.39 5.45 -5.34
C GLY A 160 14.38 4.81 -6.74
N ARG A 161 15.38 3.98 -7.06
CA ARG A 161 15.54 3.38 -8.40
C ARG A 161 14.55 2.24 -8.65
N TYR A 162 14.19 1.50 -7.61
CA TYR A 162 13.28 0.36 -7.75
C TYR A 162 12.06 0.49 -6.85
N VAL A 163 10.96 -0.04 -7.35
CA VAL A 163 9.73 -0.27 -6.58
C VAL A 163 9.47 -1.78 -6.46
N PHE A 164 8.93 -2.19 -5.32
CA PHE A 164 8.47 -3.55 -5.08
C PHE A 164 6.94 -3.57 -5.14
N VAL A 165 6.40 -4.22 -6.18
CA VAL A 165 4.96 -4.44 -6.37
C VAL A 165 4.61 -5.87 -5.97
N ARG A 166 3.42 -6.10 -5.47
CA ARG A 166 2.95 -7.44 -5.10
C ARG A 166 1.96 -7.99 -6.10
N ASP A 167 2.02 -9.30 -6.33
CA ASP A 167 0.87 -10.10 -6.76
C ASP A 167 0.21 -10.77 -5.54
N ALA A 168 -0.65 -11.75 -5.72
CA ALA A 168 -1.32 -12.47 -4.64
C ALA A 168 -0.34 -13.11 -3.63
N TYR A 169 0.85 -13.49 -4.08
CA TYR A 169 1.80 -14.31 -3.32
C TYR A 169 3.20 -13.70 -3.24
N ASP A 170 3.70 -13.18 -4.36
CA ASP A 170 5.10 -12.86 -4.54
C ASP A 170 5.36 -11.34 -4.68
N TRP A 171 6.61 -10.95 -4.55
CA TRP A 171 7.07 -9.58 -4.72
C TRP A 171 7.85 -9.44 -6.03
N TRP A 172 7.57 -8.36 -6.75
CA TRP A 172 8.15 -8.04 -8.04
C TRP A 172 8.97 -6.76 -7.93
N LYS A 173 10.25 -6.83 -8.30
CA LYS A 173 11.16 -5.70 -8.34
C LYS A 173 11.13 -5.09 -9.74
N ILE A 174 10.76 -3.82 -9.84
CA ILE A 174 10.63 -3.05 -11.07
C ILE A 174 11.61 -1.89 -11.06
N ALA A 175 12.45 -1.77 -12.09
CA ALA A 175 13.32 -0.62 -12.30
C ALA A 175 12.51 0.55 -12.87
N LEU A 176 12.48 1.68 -12.15
CA LEU A 176 11.68 2.85 -12.53
C LEU A 176 12.26 3.61 -13.72
N ASP A 177 13.57 3.53 -13.92
CA ASP A 177 14.24 4.11 -15.09
C ASP A 177 14.03 3.27 -16.37
N GLY A 178 13.52 2.04 -16.23
CA GLY A 178 13.27 1.12 -17.34
C GLY A 178 14.55 0.48 -17.91
N THR A 179 15.68 0.57 -17.21
CA THR A 179 16.97 0.02 -17.68
C THR A 179 17.09 -1.49 -17.46
N GLU A 180 16.31 -2.04 -16.54
CA GLU A 180 16.35 -3.46 -16.19
C GLU A 180 14.96 -4.11 -16.34
N LYS A 181 14.95 -5.40 -16.65
CA LYS A 181 13.71 -6.18 -16.68
C LYS A 181 13.13 -6.36 -15.28
N THR A 182 11.80 -6.40 -15.22
CA THR A 182 11.08 -6.78 -14.00
C THR A 182 11.42 -8.20 -13.60
N ILE A 183 11.74 -8.42 -12.32
CA ILE A 183 12.07 -9.74 -11.78
C ILE A 183 11.19 -10.08 -10.59
N CYS A 184 10.83 -11.35 -10.44
CA CYS A 184 10.22 -11.86 -9.23
C CYS A 184 11.28 -11.94 -8.12
N LEU A 185 11.24 -11.00 -7.16
CA LEU A 185 12.21 -10.95 -6.06
C LEU A 185 12.17 -12.23 -5.23
N THR A 186 10.99 -12.74 -4.92
CA THR A 186 10.76 -13.95 -4.13
C THR A 186 10.85 -15.24 -4.95
N ARG A 187 11.22 -15.14 -6.23
CA ARG A 187 11.46 -16.28 -7.15
C ARG A 187 10.30 -17.25 -7.27
N GLY A 188 9.06 -16.77 -7.12
CA GLY A 188 7.85 -17.57 -7.19
C GLY A 188 7.66 -18.52 -5.99
N TYR A 189 8.42 -18.34 -4.93
CA TYR A 189 8.32 -19.19 -3.73
C TYR A 189 6.95 -19.09 -3.06
N GLY A 190 6.39 -17.88 -3.01
CA GLY A 190 5.08 -17.63 -2.44
C GLY A 190 4.00 -18.40 -3.18
N ARG A 191 3.94 -18.26 -4.50
CA ARG A 191 2.96 -18.94 -5.36
C ARG A 191 3.12 -20.48 -5.33
N LYS A 192 4.34 -20.96 -5.41
CA LYS A 192 4.64 -22.39 -5.35
C LYS A 192 4.14 -23.05 -4.06
N ASN A 193 4.25 -22.34 -2.93
CA ASN A 193 3.89 -22.86 -1.61
C ASN A 193 2.54 -22.33 -1.12
N GLN A 194 1.81 -21.56 -1.93
CA GLN A 194 0.54 -20.92 -1.57
C GLN A 194 0.65 -20.04 -0.32
N ILE A 195 1.73 -19.24 -0.22
CA ILE A 195 1.98 -18.32 0.88
C ILE A 195 1.94 -16.89 0.36
N SER A 196 0.99 -16.10 0.81
CA SER A 196 0.90 -14.66 0.50
C SER A 196 1.78 -13.87 1.45
N TYR A 197 2.77 -13.14 0.92
CA TYR A 197 3.68 -12.31 1.73
C TYR A 197 3.20 -10.86 1.78
N ARG A 198 2.85 -10.40 2.99
CA ARG A 198 2.45 -9.01 3.27
C ARG A 198 3.42 -8.39 4.23
N ILE A 199 3.67 -7.08 4.12
CA ILE A 199 4.50 -6.40 5.11
C ILE A 199 3.86 -6.53 6.48
N LEU A 200 4.61 -7.10 7.41
CA LEU A 200 4.25 -7.18 8.81
C LEU A 200 4.87 -5.97 9.51
N TYR A 201 4.10 -4.93 9.56
CA TYR A 201 4.64 -3.65 9.80
C TYR A 201 4.70 -3.24 11.27
N SER A 202 5.77 -2.65 11.69
CA SER A 202 5.91 -2.00 12.98
C SER A 202 6.35 -0.52 12.94
N ASN A 203 6.69 0.03 11.78
CA ASN A 203 7.18 1.40 11.69
C ASN A 203 6.71 2.07 10.38
N MET A 204 5.60 2.81 10.40
CA MET A 204 4.89 3.39 9.25
C MET A 204 5.75 4.34 8.39
N ASP A 205 6.92 4.74 8.86
CA ASP A 205 7.75 5.71 8.17
C ASP A 205 8.71 5.11 7.12
N LYS A 206 8.74 3.79 6.95
CA LYS A 206 9.71 3.14 6.08
C LYS A 206 9.10 2.23 5.01
N GLU A 207 8.45 2.83 4.04
CA GLU A 207 8.24 2.15 2.75
C GLU A 207 9.55 2.08 1.92
N VAL A 208 10.71 2.38 2.54
CA VAL A 208 12.02 2.50 1.86
C VAL A 208 13.01 1.53 2.49
N PHE A 209 13.61 0.68 1.67
CA PHE A 209 14.51 -0.39 2.10
C PHE A 209 15.96 -0.12 1.67
N ALA A 210 16.90 -0.26 2.61
CA ALA A 210 18.31 -0.25 2.29
C ALA A 210 18.72 -1.56 1.56
N ALA A 211 19.81 -1.52 0.80
CA ALA A 211 20.26 -2.66 0.00
C ALA A 211 20.56 -3.95 0.81
N ASN A 212 20.90 -3.81 2.07
CA ASN A 212 21.17 -4.91 3.00
C ASN A 212 20.05 -5.14 4.03
N GLU A 213 18.91 -4.48 3.86
CA GLU A 213 17.79 -4.59 4.81
C GLU A 213 17.08 -5.94 4.68
N LYS A 214 16.60 -6.43 5.82
CA LYS A 214 15.68 -7.56 5.90
C LYS A 214 14.33 -7.05 6.39
N VAL A 215 13.30 -7.30 5.60
CA VAL A 215 11.95 -6.82 5.86
C VAL A 215 11.16 -7.91 6.56
N TYR A 216 10.53 -7.56 7.69
CA TYR A 216 9.59 -8.47 8.35
C TYR A 216 8.29 -8.52 7.55
N VAL A 217 7.89 -9.71 7.19
CA VAL A 217 6.65 -9.98 6.47
C VAL A 217 5.82 -11.03 7.17
N GLN A 218 4.52 -10.89 7.07
CA GLN A 218 3.56 -11.93 7.40
C GLN A 218 3.41 -12.86 6.20
N GLY A 219 3.63 -14.13 6.38
CA GLY A 219 3.24 -15.17 5.43
C GLY A 219 1.87 -15.71 5.82
N ILE A 220 0.88 -15.59 4.95
CA ILE A 220 -0.44 -16.18 5.12
C ILE A 220 -0.49 -17.43 4.25
N HIS A 221 -0.62 -18.60 4.87
CA HIS A 221 -0.70 -19.89 4.20
C HIS A 221 -2.14 -20.09 3.72
N MET A 222 -2.35 -19.95 2.41
CA MET A 222 -3.71 -19.94 1.82
C MET A 222 -4.42 -21.29 1.89
N LYS A 223 -3.69 -22.36 2.20
CA LYS A 223 -4.25 -23.71 2.32
C LYS A 223 -5.00 -23.94 3.64
N ASP A 224 -4.48 -23.38 4.75
CA ASP A 224 -5.01 -23.63 6.09
C ASP A 224 -5.18 -22.35 6.91
N MET A 225 -4.90 -21.19 6.29
CA MET A 225 -4.96 -19.86 6.90
C MET A 225 -4.02 -19.67 8.10
N SER A 226 -3.09 -20.59 8.33
CA SER A 226 -2.04 -20.40 9.32
C SER A 226 -1.12 -19.25 8.93
N GLN A 227 -0.42 -18.67 9.89
CA GLN A 227 0.40 -17.50 9.67
C GLN A 227 1.83 -17.73 10.09
N SER A 228 2.73 -17.07 9.40
CA SER A 228 4.15 -17.04 9.72
C SER A 228 4.68 -15.62 9.80
N ILE A 229 5.72 -15.43 10.61
CA ILE A 229 6.56 -14.24 10.55
C ILE A 229 7.83 -14.63 9.80
N CYS A 230 8.11 -13.94 8.71
CA CYS A 230 9.27 -14.19 7.87
C CYS A 230 10.11 -12.93 7.70
N LEU A 231 11.35 -13.11 7.27
CA LEU A 231 12.22 -12.05 6.76
C LEU A 231 12.41 -12.27 5.26
N ILE A 232 12.29 -11.20 4.49
CA ILE A 232 12.69 -11.15 3.08
C ILE A 232 13.86 -10.17 2.97
N ASP A 233 15.00 -10.61 2.42
CA ASP A 233 16.10 -9.71 2.11
C ASP A 233 15.98 -9.15 0.67
N MET A 234 16.77 -8.13 0.36
CA MET A 234 16.74 -7.48 -0.96
C MET A 234 17.34 -8.35 -2.09
N LYS A 235 17.80 -9.57 -1.78
CA LYS A 235 18.21 -10.61 -2.75
C LYS A 235 17.12 -11.66 -2.96
N GLY A 236 15.98 -11.54 -2.24
CA GLY A 236 14.84 -12.44 -2.32
C GLY A 236 14.97 -13.73 -1.53
N ASN A 237 15.91 -13.79 -0.58
CA ASN A 237 15.95 -14.92 0.34
C ASN A 237 14.88 -14.75 1.41
N ILE A 238 14.14 -15.82 1.67
CA ILE A 238 13.06 -15.87 2.65
C ILE A 238 13.50 -16.74 3.82
N SER A 239 13.37 -16.21 5.03
CA SER A 239 13.65 -16.94 6.28
C SER A 239 12.41 -16.91 7.16
N THR A 240 11.81 -18.06 7.44
CA THR A 240 10.70 -18.18 8.39
C THR A 240 11.24 -18.14 9.80
N LEU A 241 10.79 -17.18 10.61
CA LEU A 241 11.19 -17.01 12.01
C LEU A 241 10.21 -17.69 12.95
N MET A 242 8.93 -17.66 12.62
CA MET A 242 7.86 -18.27 13.39
C MET A 242 6.71 -18.68 12.49
N HIS A 243 6.05 -19.79 12.81
CA HIS A 243 4.84 -20.28 12.15
C HIS A 243 3.88 -20.87 13.17
N GLY A 244 2.59 -20.72 12.99
CA GLY A 244 1.57 -21.29 13.86
C GLY A 244 0.15 -20.84 13.52
N GLU A 245 -0.80 -21.34 14.30
CA GLU A 245 -2.26 -21.10 14.16
C GLU A 245 -2.70 -19.79 14.85
N TYR A 246 -1.83 -18.79 14.87
CA TYR A 246 -2.11 -17.49 15.48
C TYR A 246 -2.02 -16.36 14.44
N GLY A 247 -2.87 -15.36 14.60
CA GLY A 247 -2.64 -14.04 14.02
C GLY A 247 -1.57 -13.31 14.85
N TYR A 248 -0.57 -12.79 14.16
CA TYR A 248 0.57 -12.10 14.78
C TYR A 248 0.54 -10.61 14.40
N ASN A 249 0.79 -9.74 15.37
CA ASN A 249 0.92 -8.31 15.18
C ASN A 249 2.10 -7.77 15.98
N ILE A 250 3.14 -7.34 15.31
CA ILE A 250 4.29 -6.68 15.94
C ILE A 250 3.89 -5.27 16.34
N LYS A 251 3.95 -4.95 17.63
CA LYS A 251 3.58 -3.65 18.19
C LYS A 251 4.75 -2.67 18.19
N ALA A 252 5.92 -3.15 18.55
CA ALA A 252 7.14 -2.33 18.61
C ALA A 252 8.39 -3.18 18.57
N PHE A 253 9.49 -2.57 18.15
CA PHE A 253 10.85 -3.06 18.39
C PHE A 253 11.57 -2.13 19.37
N SER A 254 12.49 -2.68 20.14
CA SER A 254 13.47 -1.87 20.88
C SER A 254 14.33 -1.04 19.90
N ASN A 255 14.87 0.09 20.37
CA ASN A 255 15.70 0.98 19.53
C ASN A 255 16.88 0.25 18.87
N ASN A 256 17.48 -0.71 19.58
CA ASN A 256 18.58 -1.54 19.06
C ASN A 256 18.12 -2.74 18.25
N ARG A 257 16.81 -2.89 18.03
CA ARG A 257 16.17 -4.00 17.31
C ARG A 257 16.49 -5.41 17.80
N LYS A 258 16.92 -5.57 19.03
CA LYS A 258 17.18 -6.89 19.63
C LYS A 258 15.92 -7.56 20.17
N TYR A 259 14.94 -6.77 20.58
CA TYR A 259 13.71 -7.23 21.20
C TYR A 259 12.49 -6.66 20.50
N CYS A 260 11.38 -7.35 20.60
CA CYS A 260 10.10 -6.87 20.11
C CYS A 260 8.98 -7.15 21.12
N LEU A 261 7.94 -6.34 21.00
CA LEU A 261 6.64 -6.56 21.60
C LEU A 261 5.68 -6.98 20.49
N LEU A 262 5.02 -8.11 20.64
CA LEU A 262 4.03 -8.59 19.69
C LEU A 262 2.73 -8.95 20.40
N ALA A 263 1.61 -8.80 19.71
CA ALA A 263 0.36 -9.42 20.10
C ALA A 263 0.16 -10.68 19.27
N ARG A 264 -0.39 -11.72 19.87
CA ARG A 264 -0.89 -12.90 19.17
C ARG A 264 -2.26 -13.28 19.68
N GLN A 265 -3.06 -13.80 18.76
CA GLN A 265 -4.43 -14.20 19.03
C GLN A 265 -4.88 -15.31 18.08
N ASN A 266 -5.86 -16.07 18.50
CA ASN A 266 -6.67 -16.89 17.62
C ASN A 266 -8.10 -16.98 18.18
N VAL A 267 -8.95 -17.83 17.61
CA VAL A 267 -10.35 -17.94 18.05
C VAL A 267 -10.47 -18.30 19.53
N SER A 268 -9.57 -19.13 20.05
CA SER A 268 -9.58 -19.60 21.46
C SER A 268 -8.67 -18.80 22.38
N THR A 269 -7.86 -17.91 21.87
CA THR A 269 -6.88 -17.14 22.64
C THR A 269 -7.10 -15.65 22.43
N PHE A 270 -7.49 -14.96 23.51
CA PHE A 270 -7.66 -13.50 23.49
C PHE A 270 -6.32 -12.81 23.17
N PRO A 271 -6.35 -11.67 22.48
CA PRO A 271 -5.13 -10.91 22.17
C PRO A 271 -4.37 -10.52 23.44
N ASP A 272 -3.19 -11.05 23.60
CA ASP A 272 -2.26 -10.70 24.66
C ASP A 272 -0.93 -10.21 24.11
N LEU A 273 -0.23 -9.43 24.93
CA LEU A 273 1.10 -8.96 24.60
C LEU A 273 2.16 -9.99 25.03
N TYR A 274 3.14 -10.15 24.17
CA TYR A 274 4.29 -11.02 24.35
C TYR A 274 5.56 -10.24 24.08
N HIS A 275 6.54 -10.42 24.95
CA HIS A 275 7.92 -9.99 24.71
C HIS A 275 8.68 -11.11 24.02
N SER A 276 9.57 -10.77 23.09
CA SER A 276 10.43 -11.72 22.42
C SER A 276 11.73 -11.07 21.95
N THR A 277 12.72 -11.88 21.60
CA THR A 277 13.82 -11.45 20.74
C THR A 277 13.28 -11.09 19.33
N SER A 278 14.03 -10.33 18.56
CA SER A 278 13.66 -10.00 17.19
C SER A 278 13.68 -11.20 16.23
N THR A 279 14.24 -12.33 16.67
CA THR A 279 14.22 -13.62 15.94
C THR A 279 13.12 -14.56 16.42
N PHE A 280 12.30 -14.15 17.39
CA PHE A 280 11.18 -14.91 17.95
C PHE A 280 11.55 -16.25 18.59
N THR A 281 12.78 -16.37 19.14
CA THR A 281 13.29 -17.59 19.76
C THR A 281 12.93 -17.71 21.26
N ASP A 282 12.58 -16.61 21.91
CA ASP A 282 12.22 -16.56 23.34
C ASP A 282 10.96 -15.69 23.51
N ILE A 283 9.79 -16.34 23.47
CA ILE A 283 8.50 -15.65 23.53
C ILE A 283 7.91 -15.82 24.93
N LYS A 284 7.72 -14.70 25.65
CA LYS A 284 7.14 -14.66 26.99
C LYS A 284 5.90 -13.80 27.02
N ARG A 285 4.80 -14.34 27.54
CA ARG A 285 3.55 -13.60 27.76
C ARG A 285 3.78 -12.50 28.80
N VAL A 286 3.33 -11.29 28.52
CA VAL A 286 3.48 -10.10 29.36
C VAL A 286 2.14 -9.72 30.02
N THR A 287 1.02 -9.94 29.32
CA THR A 287 -0.32 -9.58 29.81
C THR A 287 -1.21 -10.81 29.93
N ASP A 288 -2.22 -10.71 30.78
CA ASP A 288 -3.37 -11.60 30.87
C ASP A 288 -4.64 -10.72 30.79
N ALA A 289 -4.97 -10.29 29.56
CA ALA A 289 -5.93 -9.22 29.34
C ALA A 289 -7.40 -9.67 29.52
N ASN A 290 -7.67 -10.97 29.39
CA ASN A 290 -9.03 -11.51 29.51
C ASN A 290 -9.07 -12.82 30.31
N PRO A 291 -8.66 -12.83 31.59
CA PRO A 291 -8.59 -14.05 32.40
C PRO A 291 -9.96 -14.70 32.63
N GLN A 292 -11.04 -13.93 32.58
CA GLN A 292 -12.43 -14.39 32.71
C GLN A 292 -12.90 -15.31 31.57
N GLN A 293 -12.21 -15.30 30.40
CA GLN A 293 -12.54 -16.17 29.27
C GLN A 293 -12.61 -17.65 29.67
N LYS A 294 -11.76 -18.07 30.62
CA LYS A 294 -11.72 -19.43 31.14
C LYS A 294 -13.02 -19.87 31.83
N LYS A 295 -13.91 -18.95 32.19
CA LYS A 295 -15.22 -19.21 32.83
C LYS A 295 -16.33 -19.50 31.84
N TYR A 296 -16.07 -19.36 30.55
CA TYR A 296 -17.06 -19.51 29.49
C TYR A 296 -16.69 -20.66 28.57
N LEU A 297 -17.72 -21.32 28.03
CA LEU A 297 -17.53 -22.27 26.94
C LEU A 297 -17.11 -21.51 25.69
N TRP A 298 -15.89 -21.77 25.23
CA TRP A 298 -15.33 -21.10 24.06
C TRP A 298 -15.27 -22.04 22.87
N GLY A 299 -15.60 -21.53 21.67
CA GLY A 299 -15.63 -22.31 20.45
C GLY A 299 -14.24 -22.60 19.87
N SER A 300 -14.22 -23.50 18.91
CA SER A 300 -13.07 -23.75 18.03
C SER A 300 -13.47 -23.60 16.57
N VAL A 301 -12.50 -23.36 15.70
CA VAL A 301 -12.72 -23.26 14.25
C VAL A 301 -11.93 -24.38 13.56
N LYS A 302 -12.58 -25.01 12.59
CA LYS A 302 -11.95 -26.00 11.71
C LYS A 302 -12.21 -25.62 10.26
N LEU A 303 -11.17 -25.70 9.43
CA LEU A 303 -11.34 -25.68 7.99
C LEU A 303 -11.94 -27.00 7.54
N VAL A 304 -13.03 -26.93 6.78
CA VAL A 304 -13.75 -28.10 6.25
C VAL A 304 -13.79 -27.97 4.73
N GLU A 305 -13.42 -29.03 4.06
CA GLU A 305 -13.50 -29.14 2.60
C GLU A 305 -14.59 -30.15 2.23
N TRP A 306 -15.37 -29.85 1.21
CA TRP A 306 -16.35 -30.79 0.62
C TRP A 306 -16.33 -30.66 -0.90
N LYS A 307 -16.71 -31.75 -1.56
CA LYS A 307 -16.92 -31.72 -3.01
C LYS A 307 -18.35 -31.27 -3.28
N ASN A 308 -18.50 -30.30 -4.16
CA ASN A 308 -19.82 -29.97 -4.69
C ASN A 308 -20.18 -30.96 -5.80
N TYR A 309 -21.47 -31.34 -5.90
CA TYR A 309 -21.97 -32.23 -6.94
C TYR A 309 -22.12 -31.50 -8.27
#